data_bec98bf147271712c0bf8d75b762cfb7
#
_entry.id   bec98bf147271712c0bf8d75b762cfb7
#
_cell.length_a   1.000
_cell.length_b   1.000
_cell.length_c   1.000
_cell.angle_alpha   90.00
_cell.angle_beta   90.00
_cell.angle_gamma   90.00
#
_symmetry.space_group_name_H-M   'P 1'
#
loop_
_entity.id
_entity.type
_entity.pdbx_description
1 polymer ?
#
loop_
_entity_poly.entity_id
_entity_poly.type
_entity_poly.pdbx_seq_one_letter_code
_entity_poly.pdbx_strand_id
1 'polypeptide(L)'
;MYTQTIYELSQEAERLLLLSLEHLRLLQQLPVASLDGVAQEDGEGNENTRPQHVSGRDVEAQHGTLNNELRKITRLEMVLAIVGTMKAGKSTTINAIVGTEVLPNRNRPMTALPTLIRHTPGQKEPVLHFSHVAPIDTLMQTLQQRMQACDRQHLTQVLEIDKDMNALLQRIEKGVAFERHYLGAQPIFHCLKSLNDLVRLSKALGVDFPFAAYAAIEHIPVIEVEFVHLAGLENYPGQLTLLDTPGPNEAGQPHLQKMLNEQLARASAVLAVMDYTQLKSISDEEVRQAIAAVGKSVPLYALVNKFDQKDRNSDDEEQVRALISGTLMNGSITPGQIFPVSSMWGYLANRARHELRVHGRLPDHQEQRWVQDFAEAALGRRWRSADLDDIEHIRHAADLLWEDSLFEQPVQRLIHAAYANASLYALRSASHKLLNYAQRAREYLDFRYHGLTVAHDALQVNISRVEEDMRQLQVSQDRVSDEVGHEVERMMEAANTFLSQQQADILHRIAPLFR
;
A
#
# COMPACT_ATOMS: atom_id res chain seq x y z
N MET A 1 -3.02 0.82 -31.44
CA MET A 1 -1.55 0.96 -31.42
C MET A 1 -1.01 0.98 -30.00
N TYR A 2 -1.41 1.92 -29.12
CA TYR A 2 -0.92 2.03 -27.73
C TYR A 2 -1.16 0.75 -26.88
N THR A 3 -2.36 0.18 -26.90
CA THR A 3 -2.70 -1.04 -26.14
C THR A 3 -1.90 -2.25 -26.59
N GLN A 4 -1.62 -2.38 -27.90
CA GLN A 4 -0.81 -3.47 -28.45
C GLN A 4 0.65 -3.35 -28.00
N THR A 5 1.22 -2.14 -28.00
CA THR A 5 2.58 -1.90 -27.53
C THR A 5 2.74 -2.22 -26.03
N ILE A 6 1.75 -1.85 -25.19
CA ILE A 6 1.75 -2.22 -23.76
C ILE A 6 1.73 -3.73 -23.60
N TYR A 7 0.91 -4.44 -24.39
CA TYR A 7 0.82 -5.89 -24.33
C TYR A 7 2.16 -6.56 -24.74
N GLU A 8 2.78 -6.11 -25.82
CA GLU A 8 4.09 -6.61 -26.26
C GLU A 8 5.20 -6.37 -25.21
N LEU A 9 5.23 -5.16 -24.63
CA LEU A 9 6.17 -4.84 -23.55
C LEU A 9 5.91 -5.66 -22.29
N SER A 10 4.66 -5.93 -21.95
CA SER A 10 4.33 -6.75 -20.78
C SER A 10 4.75 -8.21 -20.97
N GLN A 11 4.58 -8.78 -22.16
CA GLN A 11 5.06 -10.13 -22.48
C GLN A 11 6.58 -10.23 -22.40
N GLU A 12 7.30 -9.23 -22.92
CA GLU A 12 8.76 -9.22 -22.83
C GLU A 12 9.24 -9.05 -21.36
N ALA A 13 8.60 -8.18 -20.56
CA ALA A 13 8.91 -8.04 -19.16
C ALA A 13 8.63 -9.36 -18.39
N GLU A 14 7.52 -10.04 -18.67
CA GLU A 14 7.19 -11.36 -18.12
C GLU A 14 8.26 -12.39 -18.46
N ARG A 15 8.67 -12.47 -19.73
CA ARG A 15 9.74 -13.36 -20.20
C ARG A 15 11.06 -13.10 -19.46
N LEU A 16 11.45 -11.84 -19.30
CA LEU A 16 12.68 -11.46 -18.61
C LEU A 16 12.61 -11.77 -17.12
N LEU A 17 11.46 -11.59 -16.47
CA LEU A 17 11.25 -11.96 -15.07
C LEU A 17 11.37 -13.47 -14.85
N LEU A 18 10.77 -14.28 -15.73
CA LEU A 18 10.89 -15.74 -15.68
C LEU A 18 12.34 -16.20 -15.86
N LEU A 19 13.07 -15.62 -16.82
CA LEU A 19 14.50 -15.90 -17.01
C LEU A 19 15.33 -15.49 -15.77
N SER A 20 15.00 -14.37 -15.14
CA SER A 20 15.68 -13.91 -13.94
C SER A 20 15.44 -14.83 -12.74
N LEU A 21 14.24 -15.37 -12.60
CA LEU A 21 13.89 -16.36 -11.58
C LEU A 21 14.65 -17.69 -11.80
N GLU A 22 14.72 -18.16 -13.03
CA GLU A 22 15.51 -19.36 -13.35
C GLU A 22 17.01 -19.13 -13.13
N HIS A 23 17.54 -18.00 -13.53
CA HIS A 23 18.91 -17.62 -13.24
C HIS A 23 19.19 -17.60 -11.72
N LEU A 24 18.27 -17.04 -10.93
CA LEU A 24 18.40 -17.01 -9.47
C LEU A 24 18.43 -18.42 -8.88
N ARG A 25 17.60 -19.34 -9.39
CA ARG A 25 17.59 -20.75 -9.03
C ARG A 25 18.90 -21.43 -9.35
N LEU A 26 19.49 -21.17 -10.51
CA LEU A 26 20.80 -21.70 -10.88
C LEU A 26 21.91 -21.16 -9.97
N LEU A 27 21.85 -19.88 -9.59
CA LEU A 27 22.79 -19.28 -8.63
C LEU A 27 22.75 -19.97 -7.26
N GLN A 28 21.58 -20.41 -6.79
CA GLN A 28 21.43 -21.17 -5.54
C GLN A 28 22.10 -22.54 -5.58
N GLN A 29 22.22 -23.15 -6.76
CA GLN A 29 22.83 -24.46 -6.94
C GLN A 29 24.37 -24.39 -7.05
N LEU A 30 24.92 -23.19 -7.22
CA LEU A 30 26.37 -23.04 -7.26
C LEU A 30 26.97 -23.29 -5.87
N PRO A 31 27.99 -24.13 -5.74
CA PRO A 31 28.64 -24.34 -4.46
C PRO A 31 29.13 -23.00 -3.88
N VAL A 32 28.80 -22.75 -2.62
CA VAL A 32 29.31 -21.60 -1.89
C VAL A 32 30.83 -21.86 -1.78
N ALA A 33 31.62 -21.10 -2.53
CA ALA A 33 33.05 -21.06 -2.28
C ALA A 33 33.21 -20.40 -0.91
N SER A 34 33.43 -21.19 0.12
CA SER A 34 33.74 -20.72 1.45
C SER A 34 35.06 -19.95 1.38
N LEU A 35 34.99 -18.64 1.33
CA LEU A 35 36.11 -17.73 1.56
C LEU A 35 36.44 -17.59 3.07
N ASP A 36 35.95 -18.55 3.88
CA ASP A 36 36.17 -18.59 5.33
C ASP A 36 37.65 -18.78 5.73
N GLY A 37 38.54 -18.98 4.75
CA GLY A 37 39.98 -19.17 4.98
C GLY A 37 40.86 -17.89 4.98
N VAL A 38 40.30 -16.70 4.70
CA VAL A 38 41.10 -15.47 4.54
C VAL A 38 40.76 -14.36 5.55
N ALA A 39 39.88 -14.62 6.49
CA ALA A 39 39.43 -13.61 7.47
C ALA A 39 39.92 -13.90 8.90
N GLN A 40 41.20 -14.26 9.07
CA GLN A 40 41.91 -14.16 10.35
C GLN A 40 43.29 -13.59 10.08
N GLU A 41 43.41 -12.32 10.17
CA GLU A 41 44.48 -11.49 10.73
C GLU A 41 44.36 -10.08 10.14
N ASP A 42 44.35 -9.13 11.09
CA ASP A 42 44.57 -7.71 10.97
C ASP A 42 43.39 -6.74 10.74
N GLY A 43 43.07 -6.10 11.84
CA GLY A 43 42.95 -4.63 11.94
C GLY A 43 41.60 -4.00 11.57
N GLU A 44 41.05 -3.34 12.54
CA GLU A 44 40.00 -2.31 12.50
C GLU A 44 39.89 -1.59 11.13
N GLY A 45 39.00 -2.02 10.28
CA GLY A 45 38.68 -1.40 9.00
C GLY A 45 37.18 -1.40 8.76
N ASN A 46 36.65 -0.22 8.67
CA ASN A 46 35.31 0.26 8.27
C ASN A 46 34.37 -0.81 7.67
N GLU A 47 33.32 -1.19 8.40
CA GLU A 47 32.33 -2.22 8.03
C GLU A 47 31.50 -1.92 6.75
N ASN A 48 31.71 -0.78 6.09
CA ASN A 48 30.89 -0.31 4.97
C ASN A 48 31.40 -0.66 3.56
N THR A 49 32.49 -1.42 3.42
CA THR A 49 33.14 -1.65 2.10
C THR A 49 33.36 -3.12 1.72
N ARG A 50 32.72 -4.07 2.40
CA ARG A 50 32.77 -5.47 1.95
C ARG A 50 31.69 -5.72 0.92
N PRO A 51 31.99 -6.31 -0.27
CA PRO A 51 30.95 -6.78 -1.18
C PRO A 51 30.07 -7.75 -0.41
N GLN A 52 28.79 -7.40 -0.25
CA GLN A 52 27.85 -8.21 0.49
C GLN A 52 27.79 -9.59 -0.18
N HIS A 53 28.27 -10.62 0.51
CA HIS A 53 28.01 -12.00 0.14
C HIS A 53 26.50 -12.14 -0.12
N VAL A 54 26.15 -12.68 -1.29
CA VAL A 54 24.74 -13.03 -1.54
C VAL A 54 24.40 -14.15 -0.56
N SER A 55 23.88 -13.77 0.60
CA SER A 55 23.45 -14.72 1.62
C SER A 55 22.20 -15.45 1.11
N GLY A 56 21.93 -16.65 1.61
CA GLY A 56 20.70 -17.36 1.28
C GLY A 56 19.44 -16.49 1.52
N ARG A 57 19.48 -15.60 2.53
CA ARG A 57 18.40 -14.63 2.82
C ARG A 57 18.25 -13.58 1.72
N ASP A 58 19.33 -13.11 1.11
CA ASP A 58 19.28 -12.15 0.00
C ASP A 58 18.67 -12.78 -1.24
N VAL A 59 18.94 -14.05 -1.49
CA VAL A 59 18.38 -14.81 -2.61
C VAL A 59 16.88 -15.01 -2.43
N GLU A 60 16.42 -15.37 -1.22
CA GLU A 60 14.98 -15.48 -0.92
C GLU A 60 14.25 -14.14 -1.07
N ALA A 61 14.86 -13.05 -0.60
CA ALA A 61 14.30 -11.70 -0.75
C ALA A 61 14.20 -11.28 -2.22
N GLN A 62 15.23 -11.59 -3.03
CA GLN A 62 15.25 -11.34 -4.47
C GLN A 62 14.19 -12.19 -5.19
N HIS A 63 14.08 -13.47 -4.85
CA HIS A 63 13.06 -14.37 -5.40
C HIS A 63 11.64 -13.85 -5.11
N GLY A 64 11.37 -13.45 -3.86
CA GLY A 64 10.10 -12.84 -3.48
C GLY A 64 9.81 -11.55 -4.27
N THR A 65 10.83 -10.71 -4.50
CA THR A 65 10.69 -9.48 -5.28
C THR A 65 10.34 -9.75 -6.73
N LEU A 66 11.08 -10.65 -7.41
CA LEU A 66 10.84 -10.98 -8.83
C LEU A 66 9.49 -11.65 -9.04
N ASN A 67 9.08 -12.57 -8.15
CA ASN A 67 7.75 -13.19 -8.21
C ASN A 67 6.62 -12.18 -8.04
N ASN A 68 6.79 -11.20 -7.15
CA ASN A 68 5.81 -10.14 -6.99
C ASN A 68 5.68 -9.28 -8.26
N GLU A 69 6.80 -8.93 -8.89
CA GLU A 69 6.77 -8.18 -10.17
C GLU A 69 6.16 -9.01 -11.29
N LEU A 70 6.48 -10.32 -11.38
CA LEU A 70 5.88 -11.23 -12.34
C LEU A 70 4.34 -11.23 -12.22
N ARG A 71 3.82 -11.30 -10.99
CA ARG A 71 2.39 -11.27 -10.75
C ARG A 71 1.74 -9.93 -11.12
N LYS A 72 2.41 -8.81 -10.80
CA LYS A 72 1.92 -7.48 -11.18
C LYS A 72 1.89 -7.31 -12.69
N ILE A 73 2.92 -7.76 -13.40
CA ILE A 73 2.98 -7.62 -14.86
C ILE A 73 1.97 -8.50 -15.59
N THR A 74 1.76 -9.75 -15.13
CA THR A 74 0.76 -10.67 -15.70
C THR A 74 -0.66 -10.09 -15.61
N ARG A 75 -0.94 -9.27 -14.60
CA ARG A 75 -2.24 -8.61 -14.39
C ARG A 75 -2.25 -7.14 -14.79
N LEU A 76 -1.11 -6.59 -15.17
CA LEU A 76 -0.90 -5.15 -15.34
C LEU A 76 -1.36 -4.37 -14.09
N GLU A 77 -1.07 -4.91 -12.92
CA GLU A 77 -1.57 -4.43 -11.63
C GLU A 77 -0.68 -3.32 -11.06
N MET A 78 -1.28 -2.17 -10.80
CA MET A 78 -0.68 -1.10 -10.00
C MET A 78 -1.11 -1.25 -8.55
N VAL A 79 -0.15 -1.42 -7.65
CA VAL A 79 -0.38 -1.47 -6.20
C VAL A 79 -0.04 -0.13 -5.58
N LEU A 80 -1.06 0.59 -5.08
CA LEU A 80 -0.92 1.83 -4.32
C LEU A 80 -0.93 1.50 -2.83
N ALA A 81 0.23 1.54 -2.17
CA ALA A 81 0.35 1.30 -0.74
C ALA A 81 -0.11 2.54 0.05
N ILE A 82 -1.00 2.35 1.00
CA ILE A 82 -1.53 3.41 1.87
C ILE A 82 -0.89 3.25 3.24
N VAL A 83 -0.07 4.24 3.60
CA VAL A 83 0.71 4.26 4.85
C VAL A 83 0.32 5.45 5.70
N GLY A 84 0.52 5.35 6.99
CA GLY A 84 0.24 6.47 7.91
C GLY A 84 0.28 6.01 9.35
N THR A 85 0.35 6.98 10.26
CA THR A 85 0.33 6.73 11.69
C THR A 85 -0.98 6.09 12.15
N MET A 86 -0.95 5.57 13.37
CA MET A 86 -2.17 5.14 14.04
C MET A 86 -3.17 6.30 14.15
N LYS A 87 -4.43 6.07 13.81
CA LYS A 87 -5.52 7.09 13.81
C LYS A 87 -5.37 8.22 12.79
N ALA A 88 -4.41 8.18 11.87
CA ALA A 88 -4.36 9.14 10.77
C ALA A 88 -5.57 9.04 9.81
N GLY A 89 -6.33 7.95 9.89
CA GLY A 89 -7.55 7.75 9.10
C GLY A 89 -7.32 6.94 7.82
N LYS A 90 -6.33 6.04 7.79
CA LYS A 90 -6.05 5.15 6.62
C LYS A 90 -7.30 4.42 6.12
N SER A 91 -7.97 3.66 6.99
CA SER A 91 -9.16 2.89 6.60
C SER A 91 -10.32 3.78 6.14
N THR A 92 -10.50 4.94 6.78
CA THR A 92 -11.50 5.94 6.35
C THR A 92 -11.15 6.50 4.97
N THR A 93 -9.86 6.77 4.72
CA THR A 93 -9.38 7.23 3.40
C THR A 93 -9.62 6.17 2.34
N ILE A 94 -9.34 4.90 2.62
CA ILE A 94 -9.60 3.80 1.69
C ILE A 94 -11.10 3.69 1.40
N ASN A 95 -11.95 3.72 2.42
CA ASN A 95 -13.41 3.70 2.23
C ASN A 95 -13.90 4.90 1.41
N ALA A 96 -13.33 6.10 1.61
CA ALA A 96 -13.65 7.27 0.81
C ALA A 96 -13.18 7.13 -0.66
N ILE A 97 -12.00 6.55 -0.91
CA ILE A 97 -11.49 6.25 -2.27
C ILE A 97 -12.38 5.21 -2.97
N VAL A 98 -12.70 4.12 -2.28
CA VAL A 98 -13.55 3.05 -2.84
C VAL A 98 -14.98 3.54 -3.05
N GLY A 99 -15.46 4.45 -2.19
CA GLY A 99 -16.82 5.01 -2.21
C GLY A 99 -17.83 4.17 -1.46
N THR A 100 -17.40 3.06 -0.84
CA THR A 100 -18.22 2.21 0.03
C THR A 100 -17.40 1.71 1.21
N GLU A 101 -18.09 1.22 2.26
CA GLU A 101 -17.40 0.68 3.44
C GLU A 101 -16.89 -0.74 3.17
N VAL A 102 -15.59 -0.89 3.02
CA VAL A 102 -14.90 -2.18 2.82
C VAL A 102 -13.98 -2.54 3.99
N LEU A 103 -13.52 -1.53 4.73
CA LEU A 103 -12.68 -1.70 5.91
C LEU A 103 -13.37 -1.18 7.16
N PRO A 104 -13.14 -1.82 8.33
CA PRO A 104 -13.66 -1.33 9.60
C PRO A 104 -13.19 0.09 9.92
N ASN A 105 -14.14 1.01 10.13
CA ASN A 105 -13.85 2.37 10.54
C ASN A 105 -14.02 2.50 12.06
N ARG A 106 -12.91 2.51 12.84
CA ARG A 106 -12.96 2.53 14.31
C ARG A 106 -11.88 3.39 14.94
N ASN A 107 -12.19 3.91 16.14
CA ASN A 107 -11.26 4.66 17.00
C ASN A 107 -10.16 3.79 17.65
N ARG A 108 -10.22 2.46 17.53
CA ARG A 108 -9.19 1.55 18.07
C ARG A 108 -8.20 1.21 16.97
N PRO A 109 -6.88 1.22 17.30
CA PRO A 109 -5.85 0.91 16.31
C PRO A 109 -6.02 -0.52 15.87
N MET A 110 -6.03 -0.77 14.55
CA MET A 110 -5.90 -2.15 14.13
C MET A 110 -6.06 -2.39 12.63
N THR A 111 -4.93 -2.51 11.95
CA THR A 111 -4.80 -3.37 10.79
C THR A 111 -3.82 -4.47 11.18
N ALA A 112 -4.33 -5.64 11.59
CA ALA A 112 -3.48 -6.75 12.02
C ALA A 112 -2.69 -7.34 10.85
N LEU A 113 -3.35 -7.51 9.72
CA LEU A 113 -2.77 -8.01 8.49
C LEU A 113 -2.95 -6.99 7.37
N PRO A 114 -1.94 -6.80 6.52
CA PRO A 114 -2.13 -6.04 5.28
C PRO A 114 -3.28 -6.63 4.49
N THR A 115 -4.07 -5.78 3.84
CA THR A 115 -5.22 -6.19 3.04
C THR A 115 -5.16 -5.52 1.68
N LEU A 116 -5.31 -6.29 0.61
CA LEU A 116 -5.45 -5.75 -0.75
C LEU A 116 -6.92 -5.43 -1.02
N ILE A 117 -7.18 -4.26 -1.56
CA ILE A 117 -8.51 -3.84 -2.03
C ILE A 117 -8.38 -3.58 -3.53
N ARG A 118 -8.96 -4.45 -4.33
CA ARG A 118 -8.81 -4.49 -5.78
C ARG A 118 -10.04 -3.93 -6.47
N HIS A 119 -9.84 -2.96 -7.37
CA HIS A 119 -10.89 -2.51 -8.25
C HIS A 119 -11.25 -3.61 -9.25
N THR A 120 -12.49 -4.09 -9.19
CA THR A 120 -13.03 -5.11 -10.09
C THR A 120 -14.31 -4.58 -10.72
N PRO A 121 -14.28 -4.11 -11.99
CA PRO A 121 -15.45 -3.58 -12.68
C PRO A 121 -16.62 -4.55 -12.63
N GLY A 122 -17.81 -4.05 -12.29
CA GLY A 122 -19.04 -4.84 -12.16
C GLY A 122 -19.23 -5.58 -10.83
N GLN A 123 -18.21 -5.68 -9.97
CA GLN A 123 -18.29 -6.30 -8.65
C GLN A 123 -18.83 -5.30 -7.63
N LYS A 124 -20.14 -5.11 -7.60
CA LYS A 124 -20.81 -4.09 -6.77
C LYS A 124 -20.80 -4.44 -5.28
N GLU A 125 -20.99 -5.71 -4.97
CA GLU A 125 -20.91 -6.21 -3.60
C GLU A 125 -19.49 -6.69 -3.28
N PRO A 126 -18.85 -6.22 -2.19
CA PRO A 126 -17.49 -6.62 -1.89
C PRO A 126 -17.36 -8.10 -1.58
N VAL A 127 -16.30 -8.74 -2.07
CA VAL A 127 -15.96 -10.14 -1.81
C VAL A 127 -14.55 -10.21 -1.23
N LEU A 128 -14.41 -10.78 -0.05
CA LEU A 128 -13.10 -11.05 0.55
C LEU A 128 -12.66 -12.47 0.20
N HIS A 129 -11.48 -12.59 -0.37
CA HIS A 129 -10.76 -13.85 -0.59
C HIS A 129 -9.65 -13.97 0.45
N PHE A 130 -9.73 -14.97 1.31
CA PHE A 130 -8.73 -15.29 2.33
C PHE A 130 -8.25 -16.73 2.13
N SER A 131 -7.42 -16.95 1.11
CA SER A 131 -6.98 -18.29 0.70
C SER A 131 -6.01 -18.94 1.70
N HIS A 132 -5.17 -18.16 2.38
CA HIS A 132 -4.13 -18.65 3.29
C HIS A 132 -4.59 -18.62 4.76
N VAL A 133 -5.63 -19.39 5.09
CA VAL A 133 -6.20 -19.43 6.46
C VAL A 133 -5.48 -20.40 7.41
N ALA A 134 -4.73 -21.39 6.91
CA ALA A 134 -4.14 -22.44 7.71
C ALA A 134 -3.30 -21.94 8.92
N PRO A 135 -2.45 -20.90 8.82
CA PRO A 135 -1.73 -20.37 9.98
C PRO A 135 -2.64 -19.82 11.06
N ILE A 136 -3.78 -19.22 10.67
CA ILE A 136 -4.79 -18.71 11.61
C ILE A 136 -5.53 -19.86 12.29
N ASP A 137 -5.86 -20.92 11.54
CA ASP A 137 -6.52 -22.10 12.11
C ASP A 137 -5.61 -22.80 13.14
N THR A 138 -4.31 -22.89 12.87
CA THR A 138 -3.30 -23.40 13.82
C THR A 138 -3.21 -22.51 15.07
N LEU A 139 -3.21 -21.19 14.88
CA LEU A 139 -3.24 -20.24 15.98
C LEU A 139 -4.50 -20.43 16.84
N MET A 140 -5.67 -20.55 16.22
CA MET A 140 -6.96 -20.77 16.90
C MET A 140 -6.93 -22.01 17.79
N GLN A 141 -6.36 -23.12 17.29
CA GLN A 141 -6.19 -24.36 18.07
C GLN A 141 -5.26 -24.15 19.28
N THR A 142 -4.15 -23.44 19.08
CA THR A 142 -3.21 -23.11 20.15
C THR A 142 -3.85 -22.23 21.22
N LEU A 143 -4.62 -21.21 20.79
CA LEU A 143 -5.34 -20.32 21.69
C LEU A 143 -6.44 -21.08 22.46
N GLN A 144 -7.16 -22.00 21.83
CA GLN A 144 -8.15 -22.84 22.48
C GLN A 144 -7.53 -23.64 23.63
N GLN A 145 -6.37 -24.27 23.40
CA GLN A 145 -5.64 -25.02 24.44
C GLN A 145 -5.18 -24.10 25.59
N ARG A 146 -4.65 -22.91 25.26
CA ARG A 146 -4.22 -21.93 26.26
C ARG A 146 -5.37 -21.39 27.09
N MET A 147 -6.52 -21.12 26.47
CA MET A 147 -7.72 -20.64 27.17
C MET A 147 -8.26 -21.67 28.16
N GLN A 148 -8.17 -22.98 27.85
CA GLN A 148 -8.56 -24.04 28.79
C GLN A 148 -7.66 -24.11 30.02
N ALA A 149 -6.41 -23.66 29.91
CA ALA A 149 -5.43 -23.63 31.01
C ALA A 149 -5.39 -22.29 31.78
N CYS A 150 -6.10 -21.26 31.31
CA CYS A 150 -6.06 -19.91 31.86
C CYS A 150 -7.36 -19.55 32.62
N ASP A 151 -7.23 -18.81 33.73
CA ASP A 151 -8.40 -18.30 34.43
C ASP A 151 -9.11 -17.20 33.61
N ARG A 152 -10.40 -17.40 33.38
CA ARG A 152 -11.25 -16.45 32.63
C ARG A 152 -11.29 -15.04 33.26
N GLN A 153 -11.11 -14.92 34.58
CA GLN A 153 -11.05 -13.65 35.28
C GLN A 153 -9.80 -12.84 34.89
N HIS A 154 -8.69 -13.51 34.69
CA HIS A 154 -7.45 -12.85 34.22
C HIS A 154 -7.59 -12.27 32.81
N LEU A 155 -8.24 -13.00 31.89
CA LEU A 155 -8.49 -12.51 30.53
C LEU A 155 -9.38 -11.24 30.53
N THR A 156 -10.38 -11.21 31.41
CA THR A 156 -11.29 -10.05 31.54
C THR A 156 -10.60 -8.80 32.08
N GLN A 157 -9.54 -8.97 32.88
CA GLN A 157 -8.76 -7.84 33.42
C GLN A 157 -7.76 -7.28 32.42
N VAL A 158 -7.20 -8.13 31.55
CA VAL A 158 -6.16 -7.74 30.57
C VAL A 158 -6.76 -7.27 29.25
N LEU A 159 -7.91 -7.83 28.87
CA LEU A 159 -8.62 -7.50 27.63
C LEU A 159 -9.94 -6.80 27.95
N GLU A 160 -10.18 -5.65 27.33
CA GLU A 160 -11.53 -5.11 27.26
C GLU A 160 -12.38 -6.05 26.38
N ILE A 161 -13.18 -6.88 27.02
CA ILE A 161 -14.04 -7.85 26.34
C ILE A 161 -15.33 -7.13 25.92
N ASP A 162 -15.35 -6.66 24.68
CA ASP A 162 -16.56 -6.17 24.03
C ASP A 162 -17.38 -7.33 23.42
N LYS A 163 -18.53 -7.00 22.81
CA LYS A 163 -19.43 -7.99 22.19
C LYS A 163 -18.73 -8.84 21.13
N ASP A 164 -17.81 -8.24 20.36
CA ASP A 164 -17.15 -8.91 19.25
C ASP A 164 -16.01 -9.81 19.74
N MET A 165 -15.25 -9.38 20.75
CA MET A 165 -14.26 -10.23 21.42
C MET A 165 -14.95 -11.45 22.05
N ASN A 166 -16.12 -11.27 22.67
CA ASN A 166 -16.91 -12.40 23.16
C ASN A 166 -17.31 -13.38 22.05
N ALA A 167 -17.74 -12.87 20.90
CA ALA A 167 -18.07 -13.72 19.74
C ALA A 167 -16.85 -14.49 19.25
N LEU A 168 -15.66 -13.85 19.21
CA LEU A 168 -14.41 -14.51 18.86
C LEU A 168 -14.03 -15.60 19.87
N LEU A 169 -14.12 -15.33 21.17
CA LEU A 169 -13.86 -16.33 22.23
C LEU A 169 -14.76 -17.55 22.08
N GLN A 170 -16.06 -17.34 21.84
CA GLN A 170 -17.00 -18.44 21.57
C GLN A 170 -16.65 -19.22 20.29
N ARG A 171 -16.18 -18.53 19.25
CA ARG A 171 -15.72 -19.16 18.01
C ARG A 171 -14.53 -20.08 18.25
N ILE A 172 -13.55 -19.62 19.03
CA ILE A 172 -12.36 -20.39 19.44
C ILE A 172 -12.78 -21.59 20.27
N GLU A 173 -13.63 -21.39 21.28
CA GLU A 173 -14.15 -22.48 22.15
C GLU A 173 -14.85 -23.58 21.34
N LYS A 174 -15.63 -23.20 20.32
CA LYS A 174 -16.35 -24.14 19.44
C LYS A 174 -15.48 -24.75 18.34
N GLY A 175 -14.21 -24.29 18.18
CA GLY A 175 -13.32 -24.75 17.11
C GLY A 175 -13.79 -24.40 15.70
N VAL A 176 -14.51 -23.27 15.52
CA VAL A 176 -15.02 -22.85 14.20
C VAL A 176 -13.93 -22.13 13.42
N ALA A 177 -13.46 -22.73 12.33
CA ALA A 177 -12.42 -22.18 11.45
C ALA A 177 -12.87 -20.92 10.70
N PHE A 178 -11.91 -20.15 10.19
CA PHE A 178 -12.20 -19.05 9.27
C PHE A 178 -12.60 -19.57 7.90
N GLU A 179 -13.52 -18.87 7.25
CA GLU A 179 -13.89 -19.18 5.87
C GLU A 179 -12.87 -18.59 4.89
N ARG A 180 -12.79 -19.17 3.70
CA ARG A 180 -11.91 -18.66 2.64
C ARG A 180 -12.54 -17.53 1.83
N HIS A 181 -13.86 -17.37 1.90
CA HIS A 181 -14.63 -16.39 1.15
C HIS A 181 -15.70 -15.79 2.02
N TYR A 182 -15.80 -14.45 1.97
CA TYR A 182 -16.85 -13.69 2.65
C TYR A 182 -17.50 -12.75 1.64
N LEU A 183 -18.83 -12.76 1.55
CA LEU A 183 -19.60 -11.94 0.65
C LEU A 183 -20.32 -10.83 1.43
N GLY A 184 -20.21 -9.61 0.95
CA GLY A 184 -20.84 -8.42 1.53
C GLY A 184 -20.03 -7.75 2.64
N ALA A 185 -20.31 -6.47 2.86
CA ALA A 185 -19.54 -5.62 3.77
C ALA A 185 -19.54 -6.12 5.22
N GLN A 186 -20.68 -6.58 5.75
CA GLN A 186 -20.79 -7.01 7.15
C GLN A 186 -19.98 -8.27 7.48
N PRO A 187 -20.07 -9.39 6.70
CA PRO A 187 -19.21 -10.56 6.93
C PRO A 187 -17.72 -10.24 6.81
N ILE A 188 -17.33 -9.41 5.84
CA ILE A 188 -15.93 -8.94 5.67
C ILE A 188 -15.48 -8.16 6.91
N PHE A 189 -16.30 -7.22 7.36
CA PHE A 189 -16.06 -6.44 8.58
C PHE A 189 -15.81 -7.35 9.80
N HIS A 190 -16.67 -8.34 10.02
CA HIS A 190 -16.52 -9.28 11.14
C HIS A 190 -15.26 -10.15 11.01
N CYS A 191 -14.92 -10.59 9.80
CA CYS A 191 -13.70 -11.34 9.55
C CYS A 191 -12.44 -10.51 9.90
N LEU A 192 -12.29 -9.34 9.31
CA LEU A 192 -11.13 -8.45 9.55
C LEU A 192 -11.03 -8.03 11.00
N LYS A 193 -12.17 -7.75 11.64
CA LYS A 193 -12.22 -7.43 13.07
C LYS A 193 -11.77 -8.62 13.93
N SER A 194 -12.22 -9.82 13.63
CA SER A 194 -11.81 -11.03 14.34
C SER A 194 -10.31 -11.29 14.21
N LEU A 195 -9.71 -11.04 13.03
CA LEU A 195 -8.25 -11.11 12.83
C LEU A 195 -7.50 -10.12 13.73
N ASN A 196 -8.01 -8.90 13.84
CA ASN A 196 -7.46 -7.89 14.72
C ASN A 196 -7.56 -8.28 16.20
N ASP A 197 -8.70 -8.79 16.61
CA ASP A 197 -8.92 -9.24 17.97
C ASP A 197 -8.08 -10.50 18.30
N LEU A 198 -7.79 -11.36 17.32
CA LEU A 198 -6.85 -12.48 17.46
C LEU A 198 -5.44 -12.01 17.81
N VAL A 199 -4.93 -10.93 17.22
CA VAL A 199 -3.61 -10.37 17.57
C VAL A 199 -3.59 -9.92 19.03
N ARG A 200 -4.66 -9.26 19.48
CA ARG A 200 -4.78 -8.82 20.89
C ARG A 200 -4.84 -10.02 21.85
N LEU A 201 -5.64 -11.01 21.52
CA LEU A 201 -5.80 -12.23 22.32
C LEU A 201 -4.50 -13.03 22.38
N SER A 202 -3.81 -13.18 21.24
CA SER A 202 -2.51 -13.86 21.16
C SER A 202 -1.49 -13.21 22.09
N LYS A 203 -1.38 -11.87 22.06
CA LYS A 203 -0.51 -11.12 22.96
C LYS A 203 -0.87 -11.32 24.43
N ALA A 204 -2.15 -11.29 24.78
CA ALA A 204 -2.62 -11.48 26.14
C ALA A 204 -2.35 -12.89 26.69
N LEU A 205 -2.37 -13.92 25.83
CA LEU A 205 -2.10 -15.32 26.17
C LEU A 205 -0.64 -15.72 25.99
N GLY A 206 0.26 -14.81 25.56
CA GLY A 206 1.67 -15.11 25.32
C GLY A 206 1.88 -16.09 24.17
N VAL A 207 1.03 -16.03 23.13
CA VAL A 207 1.14 -16.82 21.89
C VAL A 207 1.53 -15.91 20.75
N ASP A 208 2.52 -16.30 19.96
CA ASP A 208 2.95 -15.48 18.82
C ASP A 208 1.93 -15.57 17.69
N PHE A 209 1.54 -14.39 17.17
CA PHE A 209 0.71 -14.32 15.96
C PHE A 209 1.58 -14.59 14.73
N PRO A 210 1.11 -15.39 13.73
CA PRO A 210 1.93 -15.87 12.60
C PRO A 210 2.16 -14.79 11.51
N PHE A 211 2.70 -13.61 11.88
CA PHE A 211 2.94 -12.52 10.92
C PHE A 211 3.82 -12.93 9.75
N ALA A 212 4.85 -13.76 9.98
CA ALA A 212 5.77 -14.21 8.94
C ALA A 212 5.07 -14.99 7.81
N ALA A 213 3.98 -15.71 8.10
CA ALA A 213 3.19 -16.42 7.11
C ALA A 213 2.47 -15.48 6.12
N TYR A 214 2.28 -14.20 6.50
CA TYR A 214 1.60 -13.17 5.70
C TYR A 214 2.57 -12.11 5.15
N ALA A 215 3.86 -12.37 5.18
CA ALA A 215 4.86 -11.52 4.54
C ALA A 215 4.74 -11.52 3.01
N ALA A 216 4.36 -12.67 2.42
CA ALA A 216 4.13 -12.79 0.98
C ALA A 216 2.75 -12.21 0.59
N ILE A 217 2.72 -11.42 -0.51
CA ILE A 217 1.51 -10.72 -0.95
C ILE A 217 0.38 -11.67 -1.40
N GLU A 218 0.72 -12.88 -1.83
CA GLU A 218 -0.24 -13.94 -2.19
C GLU A 218 -0.96 -14.55 -0.99
N HIS A 219 -0.44 -14.34 0.21
CA HIS A 219 -1.01 -14.88 1.45
C HIS A 219 -1.92 -13.91 2.17
N ILE A 220 -1.88 -12.63 1.83
CA ILE A 220 -2.72 -11.62 2.48
C ILE A 220 -4.16 -11.63 1.93
N PRO A 221 -5.14 -11.21 2.73
CA PRO A 221 -6.53 -11.10 2.30
C PRO A 221 -6.70 -10.13 1.12
N VAL A 222 -7.59 -10.45 0.18
CA VAL A 222 -7.92 -9.63 -0.98
C VAL A 222 -9.41 -9.34 -1.00
N ILE A 223 -9.79 -8.07 -0.99
CA ILE A 223 -11.17 -7.62 -1.19
C ILE A 223 -11.32 -7.18 -2.64
N GLU A 224 -12.25 -7.78 -3.37
CA GLU A 224 -12.63 -7.38 -4.72
C GLU A 224 -13.93 -6.61 -4.68
N VAL A 225 -13.93 -5.41 -5.26
CA VAL A 225 -15.09 -4.51 -5.31
C VAL A 225 -14.92 -3.48 -6.42
N GLU A 226 -16.01 -3.04 -7.03
CA GLU A 226 -15.99 -1.91 -7.96
C GLU A 226 -15.84 -0.59 -7.17
N PHE A 227 -14.79 0.19 -7.47
CA PHE A 227 -14.64 1.52 -6.87
C PHE A 227 -15.66 2.46 -7.51
N VAL A 228 -16.50 3.07 -6.68
CA VAL A 228 -17.62 3.93 -7.14
C VAL A 228 -17.12 5.07 -8.05
N HIS A 229 -15.95 5.64 -7.74
CA HIS A 229 -15.36 6.72 -8.51
C HIS A 229 -14.76 6.28 -9.86
N LEU A 230 -14.54 4.98 -10.06
CA LEU A 230 -14.05 4.40 -11.32
C LEU A 230 -15.18 3.76 -12.15
N ALA A 231 -16.38 3.63 -11.57
CA ALA A 231 -17.53 3.06 -12.25
C ALA A 231 -17.92 3.91 -13.47
N GLY A 232 -18.06 3.25 -14.62
CA GLY A 232 -18.44 3.92 -15.88
C GLY A 232 -17.30 4.63 -16.62
N LEU A 233 -16.07 4.61 -16.09
CA LEU A 233 -14.90 5.02 -16.86
C LEU A 233 -14.56 4.00 -17.94
N GLU A 234 -13.78 4.43 -18.95
CA GLU A 234 -13.24 3.51 -19.95
C GLU A 234 -12.49 2.35 -19.28
N ASN A 235 -12.63 1.17 -19.87
CA ASN A 235 -11.94 -0.03 -19.37
C ASN A 235 -10.47 0.05 -19.81
N TYR A 236 -9.61 0.66 -18.98
CA TYR A 236 -8.19 0.75 -19.25
C TYR A 236 -7.50 -0.61 -19.09
N PRO A 237 -6.46 -0.88 -19.91
CA PRO A 237 -5.65 -2.07 -19.72
C PRO A 237 -4.85 -1.94 -18.41
N GLY A 238 -5.26 -2.66 -17.39
CA GLY A 238 -4.60 -2.68 -16.09
C GLY A 238 -5.57 -2.66 -14.93
N GLN A 239 -5.05 -2.93 -13.75
CA GLN A 239 -5.80 -3.10 -12.53
C GLN A 239 -5.26 -2.20 -11.42
N LEU A 240 -6.11 -1.43 -10.77
CA LEU A 240 -5.75 -0.65 -9.59
C LEU A 240 -6.07 -1.46 -8.33
N THR A 241 -5.07 -1.61 -7.47
CA THR A 241 -5.20 -2.25 -6.17
C THR A 241 -4.66 -1.31 -5.09
N LEU A 242 -5.42 -1.10 -4.03
CA LEU A 242 -4.98 -0.42 -2.83
C LEU A 242 -4.43 -1.47 -1.85
N LEU A 243 -3.35 -1.15 -1.16
CA LEU A 243 -2.80 -1.96 -0.09
C LEU A 243 -2.95 -1.21 1.23
N ASP A 244 -3.86 -1.69 2.08
CA ASP A 244 -3.94 -1.21 3.48
C ASP A 244 -2.78 -1.81 4.27
N THR A 245 -1.97 -0.95 4.89
CA THR A 245 -0.80 -1.37 5.65
C THR A 245 -1.00 -1.14 7.14
N PRO A 246 -0.44 -2.03 8.00
CA PRO A 246 -0.35 -1.74 9.43
C PRO A 246 0.42 -0.44 9.67
N GLY A 247 0.03 0.33 10.68
CA GLY A 247 0.83 1.49 11.11
C GLY A 247 2.14 1.05 11.80
N PRO A 248 3.23 1.82 11.68
CA PRO A 248 4.54 1.45 12.23
C PRO A 248 4.51 1.23 13.75
N ASN A 249 3.61 1.92 14.46
CA ASN A 249 3.44 1.84 15.92
C ASN A 249 2.21 1.04 16.35
N GLU A 250 1.54 0.34 15.45
CA GLU A 250 0.41 -0.49 15.81
C GLU A 250 0.92 -1.69 16.63
N ALA A 251 0.43 -1.78 17.85
CA ALA A 251 0.66 -2.87 18.82
C ALA A 251 2.10 -3.03 19.38
N GLY A 252 3.04 -2.08 19.18
CA GLY A 252 4.39 -2.15 19.78
C GLY A 252 5.15 -3.43 19.39
N GLN A 253 4.98 -3.90 18.16
CA GLN A 253 5.59 -5.13 17.66
C GLN A 253 6.64 -4.83 16.58
N PRO A 254 7.93 -5.19 16.79
CA PRO A 254 9.00 -4.99 15.81
C PRO A 254 8.74 -5.68 14.45
N HIS A 255 7.96 -6.76 14.45
CA HIS A 255 7.60 -7.50 13.25
C HIS A 255 6.74 -6.67 12.27
N LEU A 256 5.90 -5.75 12.77
CA LEU A 256 5.06 -4.90 11.92
C LEU A 256 5.88 -3.89 11.13
N GLN A 257 6.95 -3.34 11.71
CA GLN A 257 7.86 -2.44 11.00
C GLN A 257 8.55 -3.15 9.83
N LYS A 258 9.04 -4.37 10.05
CA LYS A 258 9.64 -5.19 8.98
C LYS A 258 8.63 -5.49 7.88
N MET A 259 7.42 -5.91 8.25
CA MET A 259 6.35 -6.20 7.30
C MET A 259 5.95 -4.94 6.50
N LEU A 260 5.87 -3.77 7.14
CA LEU A 260 5.62 -2.50 6.47
C LEU A 260 6.69 -2.22 5.40
N ASN A 261 7.97 -2.32 5.75
CA ASN A 261 9.08 -2.10 4.82
C ASN A 261 9.04 -3.07 3.63
N GLU A 262 8.72 -4.34 3.87
CA GLU A 262 8.56 -5.35 2.83
C GLU A 262 7.38 -5.04 1.90
N GLN A 263 6.25 -4.57 2.45
CA GLN A 263 5.08 -4.19 1.66
C GLN A 263 5.35 -2.93 0.83
N LEU A 264 6.02 -1.93 1.40
CA LEU A 264 6.40 -0.71 0.68
C LEU A 264 7.36 -1.01 -0.47
N ALA A 265 8.33 -1.91 -0.27
CA ALA A 265 9.25 -2.32 -1.34
C ALA A 265 8.54 -3.01 -2.53
N ARG A 266 7.33 -3.52 -2.31
CA ARG A 266 6.49 -4.20 -3.32
C ARG A 266 5.48 -3.28 -3.99
N ALA A 267 5.24 -2.09 -3.44
CA ALA A 267 4.30 -1.12 -3.99
C ALA A 267 4.77 -0.55 -5.33
N SER A 268 3.82 -0.15 -6.17
CA SER A 268 4.08 0.60 -7.40
C SER A 268 4.06 2.12 -7.16
N ALA A 269 3.34 2.56 -6.14
CA ALA A 269 3.31 3.93 -5.62
C ALA A 269 2.91 3.92 -4.14
N VAL A 270 3.17 5.00 -3.43
CA VAL A 270 2.86 5.16 -2.00
C VAL A 270 2.00 6.41 -1.79
N LEU A 271 0.93 6.26 -1.01
CA LEU A 271 0.10 7.35 -0.50
C LEU A 271 0.29 7.44 1.02
N ALA A 272 0.98 8.48 1.47
CA ALA A 272 1.14 8.78 2.89
C ALA A 272 -0.09 9.51 3.43
N VAL A 273 -0.81 8.91 4.38
CA VAL A 273 -1.93 9.55 5.09
C VAL A 273 -1.39 10.15 6.38
N MET A 274 -1.41 11.48 6.43
CA MET A 274 -0.89 12.29 7.54
C MET A 274 -2.07 12.93 8.27
N ASP A 275 -1.97 13.01 9.60
CA ASP A 275 -2.96 13.70 10.42
C ASP A 275 -2.62 15.19 10.51
N TYR A 276 -3.50 16.06 10.00
CA TYR A 276 -3.31 17.51 10.04
C TYR A 276 -3.02 18.04 11.46
N THR A 277 -3.68 17.46 12.46
CA THR A 277 -3.54 17.88 13.85
C THR A 277 -2.20 17.44 14.49
N GLN A 278 -1.43 16.59 13.81
CA GLN A 278 -0.21 15.95 14.33
C GLN A 278 0.98 15.98 13.36
N LEU A 279 0.99 16.87 12.37
CA LEU A 279 1.99 16.92 11.28
C LEU A 279 3.47 16.96 11.75
N LYS A 280 3.75 17.37 12.98
CA LYS A 280 5.10 17.46 13.55
C LYS A 280 5.34 16.46 14.68
N SER A 281 4.49 15.42 14.81
CA SER A 281 4.63 14.42 15.85
C SER A 281 5.79 13.43 15.56
N ILE A 282 6.30 12.80 16.63
CA ILE A 282 7.32 11.74 16.52
C ILE A 282 6.79 10.56 15.67
N SER A 283 5.52 10.23 15.80
CA SER A 283 4.90 9.14 15.02
C SER A 283 4.89 9.43 13.53
N ASP A 284 4.69 10.70 13.12
CA ASP A 284 4.80 11.10 11.72
C ASP A 284 6.23 11.01 11.19
N GLU A 285 7.23 11.28 12.04
CA GLU A 285 8.64 11.12 11.68
C GLU A 285 8.98 9.67 11.33
N GLU A 286 8.47 8.70 12.09
CA GLU A 286 8.70 7.28 11.82
C GLU A 286 8.10 6.83 10.49
N VAL A 287 6.89 7.34 10.13
CA VAL A 287 6.29 7.09 8.81
C VAL A 287 7.15 7.71 7.70
N ARG A 288 7.63 8.94 7.89
CA ARG A 288 8.52 9.59 6.91
C ARG A 288 9.83 8.83 6.72
N GLN A 289 10.42 8.31 7.79
CA GLN A 289 11.63 7.47 7.72
C GLN A 289 11.36 6.15 6.98
N ALA A 290 10.23 5.49 7.24
CA ALA A 290 9.84 4.29 6.52
C ALA A 290 9.64 4.56 5.02
N ILE A 291 9.03 5.69 4.66
CA ILE A 291 8.85 6.12 3.28
C ILE A 291 10.20 6.46 2.62
N ALA A 292 11.08 7.17 3.33
CA ALA A 292 12.41 7.53 2.82
C ALA A 292 13.27 6.29 2.53
N ALA A 293 13.09 5.20 3.29
CA ALA A 293 13.79 3.94 3.09
C ALA A 293 13.39 3.22 1.79
N VAL A 294 12.21 3.50 1.22
CA VAL A 294 11.76 2.92 -0.07
C VAL A 294 12.50 3.52 -1.26
N GLY A 295 13.16 4.65 -1.07
CA GLY A 295 13.98 5.31 -2.08
C GLY A 295 13.19 6.13 -3.11
N LYS A 296 13.92 6.88 -3.94
CA LYS A 296 13.35 7.80 -4.96
C LYS A 296 12.68 7.07 -6.15
N SER A 297 12.71 5.74 -6.18
CA SER A 297 12.23 4.95 -7.32
C SER A 297 10.71 4.75 -7.36
N VAL A 298 10.02 4.96 -6.22
CA VAL A 298 8.58 4.75 -6.09
C VAL A 298 7.87 6.11 -5.99
N PRO A 299 6.89 6.42 -6.87
CA PRO A 299 6.12 7.66 -6.78
C PRO A 299 5.45 7.80 -5.41
N LEU A 300 5.56 9.00 -4.83
CA LEU A 300 5.04 9.32 -3.51
C LEU A 300 3.97 10.40 -3.61
N TYR A 301 2.88 10.19 -2.87
CA TYR A 301 1.78 11.14 -2.70
C TYR A 301 1.50 11.32 -1.21
N ALA A 302 0.99 12.47 -0.80
CA ALA A 302 0.58 12.74 0.57
C ALA A 302 -0.88 13.17 0.63
N LEU A 303 -1.64 12.61 1.55
CA LEU A 303 -3.00 12.99 1.87
C LEU A 303 -3.01 13.50 3.31
N VAL A 304 -3.29 14.80 3.48
CA VAL A 304 -3.35 15.46 4.78
C VAL A 304 -4.79 15.39 5.26
N ASN A 305 -5.06 14.37 6.05
CA ASN A 305 -6.39 14.07 6.54
C ASN A 305 -6.77 14.93 7.77
N LYS A 306 -8.06 15.00 8.07
CA LYS A 306 -8.67 15.79 9.15
C LYS A 306 -8.50 17.30 8.94
N PHE A 307 -8.45 17.73 7.70
CA PHE A 307 -8.34 19.16 7.36
C PHE A 307 -9.59 19.95 7.76
N ASP A 308 -10.72 19.27 7.97
CA ASP A 308 -11.94 19.81 8.59
C ASP A 308 -11.74 20.30 10.03
N GLN A 309 -10.68 19.88 10.72
CA GLN A 309 -10.37 20.28 12.10
C GLN A 309 -9.51 21.54 12.19
N LYS A 310 -9.25 22.23 11.06
CA LYS A 310 -8.58 23.52 11.03
C LYS A 310 -9.42 24.59 11.72
N ASP A 311 -8.79 25.46 12.47
CA ASP A 311 -9.38 26.67 13.01
C ASP A 311 -9.13 27.90 12.11
N ARG A 312 -9.64 29.06 12.51
CA ARG A 312 -9.50 30.30 11.71
C ARG A 312 -8.07 30.82 11.57
N ASN A 313 -7.16 30.40 12.44
CA ASN A 313 -5.75 30.81 12.46
C ASN A 313 -4.82 29.73 11.94
N SER A 314 -5.37 28.62 11.47
CA SER A 314 -4.62 27.49 10.96
C SER A 314 -4.15 27.73 9.52
N ASP A 315 -3.10 26.99 9.12
CA ASP A 315 -2.55 27.04 7.77
C ASP A 315 -3.61 26.72 6.71
N ASP A 316 -3.59 27.44 5.60
CA ASP A 316 -4.41 27.15 4.43
C ASP A 316 -3.82 25.99 3.61
N GLU A 317 -4.51 25.59 2.52
CA GLU A 317 -4.08 24.48 1.68
C GLU A 317 -2.68 24.70 1.08
N GLU A 318 -2.35 25.92 0.65
CA GLU A 318 -1.07 26.25 0.00
C GLU A 318 0.07 26.21 1.02
N GLN A 319 -0.16 26.75 2.21
CA GLN A 319 0.78 26.73 3.32
C GLN A 319 1.08 25.30 3.77
N VAL A 320 0.04 24.44 3.88
CA VAL A 320 0.20 23.02 4.21
C VAL A 320 0.99 22.28 3.13
N ARG A 321 0.69 22.52 1.85
CA ARG A 321 1.47 21.96 0.74
C ARG A 321 2.93 22.38 0.76
N ALA A 322 3.19 23.67 1.00
CA ALA A 322 4.55 24.20 1.11
C ALA A 322 5.30 23.63 2.31
N LEU A 323 4.66 23.52 3.48
CA LEU A 323 5.24 22.91 4.68
C LEU A 323 5.65 21.47 4.44
N ILE A 324 4.77 20.67 3.86
CA ILE A 324 5.04 19.24 3.64
C ILE A 324 6.11 19.04 2.57
N SER A 325 5.99 19.69 1.42
CA SER A 325 6.95 19.53 0.32
C SER A 325 8.35 20.01 0.70
N GLY A 326 8.45 21.18 1.33
CA GLY A 326 9.72 21.82 1.67
C GLY A 326 10.37 21.25 2.94
N THR A 327 9.59 21.25 4.05
CA THR A 327 10.16 21.00 5.39
C THR A 327 10.06 19.54 5.80
N LEU A 328 8.88 18.92 5.62
CA LEU A 328 8.67 17.58 6.19
C LEU A 328 9.19 16.46 5.27
N MET A 329 9.11 16.65 3.95
CA MET A 329 9.52 15.65 2.96
C MET A 329 10.80 16.03 2.18
N ASN A 330 11.46 17.12 2.58
CA ASN A 330 12.76 17.56 2.02
C ASN A 330 12.81 17.57 0.48
N GLY A 331 11.74 18.02 -0.18
CA GLY A 331 11.64 18.06 -1.64
C GLY A 331 11.40 16.71 -2.33
N SER A 332 11.18 15.63 -1.59
CA SER A 332 10.87 14.30 -2.17
C SER A 332 9.49 14.24 -2.82
N ILE A 333 8.64 15.23 -2.58
CA ILE A 333 7.28 15.32 -3.09
C ILE A 333 7.00 16.76 -3.55
N THR A 334 6.26 16.91 -4.64
CA THR A 334 5.86 18.24 -5.15
C THR A 334 4.54 18.69 -4.52
N PRO A 335 4.26 20.01 -4.44
CA PRO A 335 2.98 20.53 -3.90
C PRO A 335 1.74 19.95 -4.60
N GLY A 336 1.85 19.62 -5.90
CA GLY A 336 0.75 19.03 -6.68
C GLY A 336 0.40 17.59 -6.31
N GLN A 337 1.27 16.90 -5.56
CA GLN A 337 1.09 15.53 -5.06
C GLN A 337 0.59 15.51 -3.61
N ILE A 338 0.26 16.67 -3.03
CA ILE A 338 -0.19 16.80 -1.65
C ILE A 338 -1.66 17.24 -1.65
N PHE A 339 -2.50 16.49 -0.95
CA PHE A 339 -3.95 16.66 -0.93
C PHE A 339 -4.45 16.88 0.51
N PRO A 340 -4.68 18.13 0.97
CA PRO A 340 -5.43 18.40 2.19
C PRO A 340 -6.90 17.99 2.01
N VAL A 341 -7.44 17.13 2.90
CA VAL A 341 -8.81 16.59 2.78
C VAL A 341 -9.42 16.26 4.14
N SER A 342 -10.74 16.07 4.16
CA SER A 342 -11.44 15.34 5.21
C SER A 342 -11.92 13.99 4.68
N SER A 343 -11.19 12.93 5.00
CA SER A 343 -11.59 11.57 4.59
C SER A 343 -12.91 11.14 5.24
N MET A 344 -13.22 11.62 6.44
CA MET A 344 -14.47 11.32 7.11
C MET A 344 -15.66 11.95 6.35
N TRP A 345 -15.56 13.23 5.99
CA TRP A 345 -16.63 13.88 5.23
C TRP A 345 -16.79 13.25 3.84
N GLY A 346 -15.68 12.98 3.15
CA GLY A 346 -15.73 12.27 1.86
C GLY A 346 -16.39 10.87 1.97
N TYR A 347 -16.06 10.11 3.01
CA TYR A 347 -16.68 8.82 3.27
C TYR A 347 -18.18 8.95 3.57
N LEU A 348 -18.59 9.85 4.47
CA LEU A 348 -19.99 10.06 4.85
C LEU A 348 -20.84 10.54 3.66
N ALA A 349 -20.31 11.47 2.86
CA ALA A 349 -20.97 11.96 1.65
C ALA A 349 -21.21 10.82 0.64
N ASN A 350 -20.19 10.01 0.36
CA ASN A 350 -20.31 8.88 -0.55
C ASN A 350 -21.30 7.83 -0.06
N ARG A 351 -21.28 7.54 1.23
CA ARG A 351 -22.22 6.58 1.83
C ARG A 351 -23.65 7.07 1.75
N ALA A 352 -23.90 8.33 2.06
CA ALA A 352 -25.23 8.94 1.93
C ALA A 352 -25.72 8.90 0.47
N ARG A 353 -24.87 9.28 -0.50
CA ARG A 353 -25.17 9.19 -1.93
C ARG A 353 -25.49 7.75 -2.38
N HIS A 354 -24.76 6.78 -1.86
CA HIS A 354 -24.98 5.36 -2.15
C HIS A 354 -26.35 4.90 -1.65
N GLU A 355 -26.69 5.15 -0.39
CA GLU A 355 -27.98 4.78 0.22
C GLU A 355 -29.15 5.44 -0.51
N LEU A 356 -29.05 6.73 -0.83
CA LEU A 356 -30.07 7.42 -1.59
C LEU A 356 -30.28 6.84 -3.00
N ARG A 357 -29.19 6.38 -3.64
CA ARG A 357 -29.25 5.76 -4.98
C ARG A 357 -29.88 4.37 -4.95
N VAL A 358 -29.53 3.55 -3.96
CA VAL A 358 -29.93 2.13 -3.88
C VAL A 358 -31.28 1.97 -3.20
N HIS A 359 -31.49 2.69 -2.10
CA HIS A 359 -32.65 2.52 -1.23
C HIS A 359 -33.63 3.71 -1.27
N GLY A 360 -33.28 4.80 -1.94
CA GLY A 360 -34.09 6.02 -2.04
C GLY A 360 -34.22 6.81 -0.74
N ARG A 361 -33.59 6.37 0.34
CA ARG A 361 -33.60 7.01 1.67
C ARG A 361 -32.38 6.60 2.49
N LEU A 362 -32.09 7.36 3.54
CA LEU A 362 -31.11 6.96 4.54
C LEU A 362 -31.71 5.89 5.51
N PRO A 363 -30.88 5.01 6.08
CA PRO A 363 -31.27 4.12 7.16
C PRO A 363 -31.68 4.88 8.42
N ASP A 364 -32.33 4.19 9.36
CA ASP A 364 -32.67 4.80 10.65
C ASP A 364 -31.40 5.22 11.40
N HIS A 365 -31.34 6.49 11.78
CA HIS A 365 -30.24 7.10 12.52
C HIS A 365 -30.06 6.51 13.94
N GLN A 366 -31.08 5.85 14.52
CA GLN A 366 -30.98 5.17 15.80
C GLN A 366 -30.29 3.80 15.68
N GLU A 367 -30.48 3.13 14.53
CA GLU A 367 -29.85 1.84 14.24
C GLU A 367 -28.45 1.98 13.64
N GLN A 368 -28.25 3.03 12.84
CA GLN A 368 -27.03 3.26 12.07
C GLN A 368 -26.34 4.57 12.49
N ARG A 369 -25.35 4.47 13.38
CA ARG A 369 -24.65 5.63 13.94
C ARG A 369 -24.04 6.56 12.90
N TRP A 370 -23.55 6.02 11.77
CA TRP A 370 -22.95 6.84 10.71
C TRP A 370 -23.94 7.86 10.12
N VAL A 371 -25.25 7.60 10.19
CA VAL A 371 -26.29 8.55 9.74
C VAL A 371 -26.32 9.78 10.65
N GLN A 372 -26.12 9.59 11.96
CA GLN A 372 -25.96 10.71 12.91
C GLN A 372 -24.67 11.51 12.58
N ASP A 373 -23.55 10.80 12.38
CA ASP A 373 -22.28 11.43 12.03
C ASP A 373 -22.39 12.23 10.71
N PHE A 374 -23.13 11.70 9.71
CA PHE A 374 -23.43 12.40 8.46
C PHE A 374 -24.30 13.64 8.72
N ALA A 375 -25.39 13.49 9.47
CA ALA A 375 -26.30 14.60 9.76
C ALA A 375 -25.59 15.74 10.53
N GLU A 376 -24.74 15.39 11.49
CA GLU A 376 -23.95 16.39 12.20
C GLU A 376 -22.94 17.11 11.28
N ALA A 377 -22.30 16.38 10.37
CA ALA A 377 -21.33 16.94 9.45
C ALA A 377 -22.00 17.80 8.35
N ALA A 378 -23.09 17.32 7.76
CA ALA A 378 -23.73 17.94 6.59
C ALA A 378 -24.77 19.00 6.95
N LEU A 379 -25.53 18.80 8.06
CA LEU A 379 -26.62 19.68 8.48
C LEU A 379 -26.29 20.49 9.73
N GLY A 380 -25.17 20.15 10.39
CA GLY A 380 -24.74 20.78 11.62
C GLY A 380 -25.37 20.18 12.88
N ARG A 381 -24.84 20.52 14.06
CA ARG A 381 -25.21 19.91 15.35
C ARG A 381 -26.67 20.06 15.78
N ARG A 382 -27.46 20.90 15.12
CA ARG A 382 -28.86 21.15 15.46
C ARG A 382 -29.85 20.44 14.53
N TRP A 383 -29.38 19.46 13.76
CA TRP A 383 -30.25 18.67 12.90
C TRP A 383 -31.36 17.96 13.69
N ARG A 384 -32.46 17.65 13.02
CA ARG A 384 -33.62 16.95 13.58
C ARG A 384 -33.92 15.75 12.71
N SER A 385 -34.57 14.72 13.30
CA SER A 385 -34.96 13.52 12.53
C SER A 385 -35.80 13.85 11.29
N ALA A 386 -36.66 14.87 11.36
CA ALA A 386 -37.45 15.32 10.24
C ALA A 386 -36.62 15.90 9.08
N ASP A 387 -35.41 16.40 9.33
CA ASP A 387 -34.51 16.93 8.29
C ASP A 387 -34.00 15.78 7.41
N LEU A 388 -33.97 14.52 7.92
CA LEU A 388 -33.55 13.33 7.18
C LEU A 388 -34.64 12.76 6.27
N ASP A 389 -35.90 13.21 6.39
CA ASP A 389 -37.01 12.77 5.56
C ASP A 389 -37.06 13.53 4.21
N ASP A 390 -36.43 14.70 4.11
CA ASP A 390 -36.32 15.48 2.87
C ASP A 390 -35.17 14.97 2.01
N ILE A 391 -35.49 14.07 1.08
CA ILE A 391 -34.50 13.39 0.21
C ILE A 391 -33.71 14.37 -0.65
N GLU A 392 -34.34 15.42 -1.18
CA GLU A 392 -33.67 16.40 -2.04
C GLU A 392 -32.69 17.26 -1.21
N HIS A 393 -33.11 17.64 -0.01
CA HIS A 393 -32.27 18.35 0.93
C HIS A 393 -31.03 17.53 1.32
N ILE A 394 -31.23 16.24 1.65
CA ILE A 394 -30.15 15.31 1.99
C ILE A 394 -29.21 15.08 0.81
N ARG A 395 -29.73 14.94 -0.41
CA ARG A 395 -28.89 14.81 -1.61
C ARG A 395 -27.99 16.03 -1.79
N HIS A 396 -28.57 17.20 -1.70
CA HIS A 396 -27.81 18.46 -1.81
C HIS A 396 -26.79 18.61 -0.67
N ALA A 397 -27.17 18.27 0.56
CA ALA A 397 -26.27 18.29 1.71
C ALA A 397 -25.08 17.31 1.56
N ALA A 398 -25.33 16.12 0.99
CA ALA A 398 -24.27 15.16 0.68
C ALA A 398 -23.32 15.67 -0.42
N ASP A 399 -23.85 16.38 -1.42
CA ASP A 399 -23.05 16.98 -2.48
C ASP A 399 -22.15 18.11 -1.94
N LEU A 400 -22.68 19.00 -1.11
CA LEU A 400 -21.90 20.03 -0.43
C LEU A 400 -20.84 19.44 0.50
N LEU A 401 -21.20 18.42 1.29
CA LEU A 401 -20.25 17.75 2.18
C LEU A 401 -19.09 17.10 1.40
N TRP A 402 -19.36 16.58 0.20
CA TRP A 402 -18.33 16.05 -0.70
C TRP A 402 -17.39 17.16 -1.19
N GLU A 403 -17.93 18.31 -1.61
CA GLU A 403 -17.14 19.46 -2.02
C GLU A 403 -16.26 19.98 -0.88
N ASP A 404 -16.84 20.16 0.31
CA ASP A 404 -16.16 20.63 1.52
C ASP A 404 -15.09 19.62 2.01
N SER A 405 -15.23 18.35 1.69
CA SER A 405 -14.24 17.33 2.02
C SER A 405 -12.94 17.49 1.25
N LEU A 406 -12.91 18.23 0.15
CA LEU A 406 -11.81 18.38 -0.82
C LEU A 406 -11.36 17.04 -1.45
N PHE A 407 -12.14 15.98 -1.29
CA PHE A 407 -11.75 14.63 -1.70
C PHE A 407 -11.80 14.41 -3.22
N GLU A 408 -12.46 15.31 -3.95
CA GLU A 408 -12.49 15.30 -5.42
C GLU A 408 -11.08 15.41 -6.02
N GLN A 409 -10.19 16.20 -5.40
CA GLN A 409 -8.83 16.40 -5.90
C GLN A 409 -8.00 15.11 -5.93
N PRO A 410 -7.86 14.34 -4.83
CA PRO A 410 -7.15 13.06 -4.87
C PRO A 410 -7.85 12.02 -5.75
N VAL A 411 -9.17 12.01 -5.83
CA VAL A 411 -9.90 11.10 -6.75
C VAL A 411 -9.49 11.38 -8.19
N GLN A 412 -9.55 12.62 -8.65
CA GLN A 412 -9.24 12.97 -10.03
C GLN A 412 -7.74 12.86 -10.35
N ARG A 413 -6.87 13.45 -9.51
CA ARG A 413 -5.44 13.59 -9.80
C ARG A 413 -4.60 12.38 -9.42
N LEU A 414 -5.09 11.53 -8.50
CA LEU A 414 -4.37 10.33 -8.09
C LEU A 414 -5.10 9.07 -8.55
N ILE A 415 -6.36 8.85 -8.14
CA ILE A 415 -7.03 7.57 -8.34
C ILE A 415 -7.39 7.33 -9.82
N HIS A 416 -8.00 8.31 -10.50
CA HIS A 416 -8.29 8.20 -11.94
C HIS A 416 -6.99 8.09 -12.75
N ALA A 417 -5.98 8.91 -12.43
CA ALA A 417 -4.69 8.87 -13.09
C ALA A 417 -3.97 7.53 -12.85
N ALA A 418 -4.04 6.98 -11.63
CA ALA A 418 -3.47 5.69 -11.29
C ALA A 418 -4.14 4.55 -12.06
N TYR A 419 -5.47 4.55 -12.15
CA TYR A 419 -6.22 3.55 -12.90
C TYR A 419 -5.91 3.64 -14.41
N ALA A 420 -5.96 4.83 -14.99
CA ALA A 420 -5.68 5.04 -16.41
C ALA A 420 -4.26 4.62 -16.81
N ASN A 421 -3.29 4.73 -15.90
CA ASN A 421 -1.89 4.41 -16.13
C ASN A 421 -1.41 3.15 -15.39
N ALA A 422 -2.31 2.31 -14.89
CA ALA A 422 -1.95 1.13 -14.09
C ALA A 422 -0.94 0.22 -14.79
N SER A 423 -1.15 -0.05 -16.07
CA SER A 423 -0.24 -0.84 -16.90
C SER A 423 1.16 -0.23 -17.03
N LEU A 424 1.26 1.09 -17.16
CA LEU A 424 2.55 1.79 -17.21
C LEU A 424 3.29 1.73 -15.88
N TYR A 425 2.57 1.88 -14.76
CA TYR A 425 3.16 1.73 -13.44
C TYR A 425 3.68 0.30 -13.21
N ALA A 426 2.94 -0.73 -13.65
CA ALA A 426 3.36 -2.12 -13.57
C ALA A 426 4.64 -2.36 -14.41
N LEU A 427 4.66 -1.90 -15.66
CA LEU A 427 5.83 -2.00 -16.55
C LEU A 427 7.05 -1.27 -15.98
N ARG A 428 6.88 -0.04 -15.49
CA ARG A 428 7.96 0.74 -14.86
C ARG A 428 8.54 0.02 -13.63
N SER A 429 7.67 -0.50 -12.76
CA SER A 429 8.08 -1.25 -11.56
C SER A 429 8.88 -2.48 -11.94
N ALA A 430 8.38 -3.30 -12.87
CA ALA A 430 9.05 -4.51 -13.34
C ALA A 430 10.41 -4.20 -13.98
N SER A 431 10.47 -3.21 -14.87
CA SER A 431 11.71 -2.80 -15.55
C SER A 431 12.79 -2.34 -14.57
N HIS A 432 12.41 -1.54 -13.56
CA HIS A 432 13.33 -1.08 -12.55
C HIS A 432 13.88 -2.24 -11.69
N LYS A 433 13.01 -3.16 -11.27
CA LYS A 433 13.43 -4.32 -10.48
C LYS A 433 14.30 -5.30 -11.29
N LEU A 434 13.97 -5.51 -12.56
CA LEU A 434 14.79 -6.31 -13.50
C LEU A 434 16.19 -5.70 -13.66
N LEU A 435 16.26 -4.39 -13.86
CA LEU A 435 17.55 -3.70 -14.02
C LEU A 435 18.41 -3.84 -12.75
N ASN A 436 17.83 -3.58 -11.59
CA ASN A 436 18.52 -3.73 -10.31
C ASN A 436 18.99 -5.18 -10.08
N TYR A 437 18.17 -6.16 -10.43
CA TYR A 437 18.55 -7.57 -10.34
C TYR A 437 19.70 -7.89 -11.28
N ALA A 438 19.61 -7.48 -12.56
CA ALA A 438 20.63 -7.75 -13.56
C ALA A 438 22.00 -7.13 -13.19
N GLN A 439 22.00 -5.92 -12.65
CA GLN A 439 23.20 -5.26 -12.16
C GLN A 439 23.84 -6.05 -11.01
N ARG A 440 23.08 -6.40 -9.98
CA ARG A 440 23.58 -7.19 -8.84
C ARG A 440 24.07 -8.58 -9.26
N ALA A 441 23.34 -9.24 -10.16
CA ALA A 441 23.73 -10.55 -10.68
C ALA A 441 25.06 -10.46 -11.45
N ARG A 442 25.24 -9.41 -12.26
CA ARG A 442 26.49 -9.15 -12.97
C ARG A 442 27.65 -8.92 -12.01
N GLU A 443 27.48 -8.03 -11.04
CA GLU A 443 28.50 -7.74 -10.02
C GLU A 443 28.93 -9.03 -9.29
N TYR A 444 27.97 -9.86 -8.91
CA TYR A 444 28.25 -11.14 -8.25
C TYR A 444 29.02 -12.11 -9.15
N LEU A 445 28.62 -12.24 -10.43
CA LEU A 445 29.29 -13.13 -11.38
C LEU A 445 30.69 -12.64 -11.74
N ASP A 446 30.87 -11.33 -11.93
CA ASP A 446 32.19 -10.72 -12.18
C ASP A 446 33.13 -10.94 -10.98
N PHE A 447 32.63 -10.74 -9.77
CA PHE A 447 33.38 -11.04 -8.55
C PHE A 447 33.78 -12.53 -8.48
N ARG A 448 32.87 -13.45 -8.73
CA ARG A 448 33.18 -14.90 -8.73
C ARG A 448 34.15 -15.27 -9.84
N TYR A 449 33.98 -14.74 -11.03
CA TYR A 449 34.87 -15.01 -12.15
C TYR A 449 36.31 -14.57 -11.83
N HIS A 450 36.49 -13.37 -11.29
CA HIS A 450 37.82 -12.88 -10.88
C HIS A 450 38.38 -13.70 -9.73
N GLY A 451 37.57 -14.07 -8.74
CA GLY A 451 38.02 -14.92 -7.62
C GLY A 451 38.45 -16.35 -8.04
N LEU A 452 37.86 -16.89 -9.12
CA LEU A 452 38.23 -18.21 -9.65
C LEU A 452 39.47 -18.20 -10.55
N THR A 453 39.84 -17.03 -11.14
CA THR A 453 40.92 -16.95 -12.14
C THR A 453 42.25 -16.44 -11.59
N VAL A 454 42.31 -16.02 -10.33
CA VAL A 454 43.50 -15.34 -9.79
C VAL A 454 44.16 -16.09 -8.64
N ALA A 455 45.49 -16.28 -8.70
CA ALA A 455 46.31 -16.81 -7.61
C ALA A 455 46.33 -15.82 -6.41
N HIS A 456 46.53 -16.36 -5.19
CA HIS A 456 46.38 -15.64 -3.91
C HIS A 456 47.08 -14.28 -3.85
N ASP A 457 48.31 -14.18 -4.39
CA ASP A 457 49.13 -12.94 -4.35
C ASP A 457 48.63 -11.83 -5.30
N ALA A 458 47.90 -12.19 -6.35
CA ALA A 458 47.26 -11.24 -7.27
C ALA A 458 45.86 -10.83 -6.79
N LEU A 459 45.27 -11.56 -5.86
CA LEU A 459 43.88 -11.31 -5.36
C LEU A 459 43.79 -9.97 -4.62
N GLN A 460 44.78 -9.63 -3.78
CA GLN A 460 44.79 -8.36 -3.06
C GLN A 460 44.91 -7.15 -3.98
N VAL A 461 45.76 -7.23 -5.03
CA VAL A 461 45.92 -6.15 -6.02
C VAL A 461 44.62 -5.99 -6.84
N ASN A 462 43.96 -7.09 -7.17
CA ASN A 462 42.72 -7.04 -7.93
C ASN A 462 41.50 -6.63 -7.07
N ILE A 463 41.46 -6.96 -5.79
CA ILE A 463 40.43 -6.46 -4.86
C ILE A 463 40.47 -4.93 -4.83
N SER A 464 41.64 -4.33 -4.65
CA SER A 464 41.74 -2.86 -4.67
C SER A 464 41.36 -2.24 -6.01
N ARG A 465 41.60 -2.94 -7.13
CA ARG A 465 41.19 -2.48 -8.46
C ARG A 465 39.67 -2.60 -8.66
N VAL A 466 39.08 -3.71 -8.23
CA VAL A 466 37.62 -3.92 -8.26
C VAL A 466 36.90 -2.92 -7.37
N GLU A 467 37.44 -2.59 -6.22
CA GLU A 467 36.89 -1.54 -5.34
C GLU A 467 36.90 -0.16 -6.02
N GLU A 468 37.96 0.17 -6.76
CA GLU A 468 38.01 1.41 -7.54
C GLU A 468 37.04 1.39 -8.74
N ASP A 469 36.99 0.27 -9.46
CA ASP A 469 36.03 0.08 -10.56
C ASP A 469 34.57 0.13 -10.06
N MET A 470 34.27 -0.44 -8.89
CA MET A 470 32.96 -0.34 -8.24
C MET A 470 32.62 1.10 -7.88
N ARG A 471 33.58 1.89 -7.38
CA ARG A 471 33.34 3.30 -7.07
C ARG A 471 33.02 4.12 -8.33
N GLN A 472 33.77 3.86 -9.43
CA GLN A 472 33.53 4.52 -10.72
C GLN A 472 32.20 4.08 -11.34
N LEU A 473 31.81 2.81 -11.19
CA LEU A 473 30.51 2.31 -11.64
C LEU A 473 29.35 2.89 -10.83
N GLN A 474 29.51 3.08 -9.52
CA GLN A 474 28.52 3.74 -8.68
C GLN A 474 28.23 5.16 -9.17
N VAL A 475 29.29 5.93 -9.46
CA VAL A 475 29.17 7.28 -10.03
C VAL A 475 28.53 7.27 -11.42
N SER A 476 28.84 6.26 -12.24
CA SER A 476 28.21 6.09 -13.55
C SER A 476 26.76 5.65 -13.46
N GLN A 477 26.42 4.82 -12.48
CA GLN A 477 25.05 4.38 -12.20
C GLN A 477 24.16 5.56 -11.81
N ASP A 478 24.63 6.43 -10.91
CA ASP A 478 23.89 7.61 -10.49
C ASP A 478 23.62 8.53 -11.69
N ARG A 479 24.62 8.70 -12.57
CA ARG A 479 24.48 9.51 -13.79
C ARG A 479 23.51 8.91 -14.80
N VAL A 480 23.58 7.60 -15.04
CA VAL A 480 22.64 6.90 -15.94
C VAL A 480 21.23 6.88 -15.36
N SER A 481 21.09 6.73 -14.05
CA SER A 481 19.80 6.82 -13.36
C SER A 481 19.15 8.20 -13.54
N ASP A 482 19.94 9.25 -13.44
CA ASP A 482 19.47 10.62 -13.66
C ASP A 482 19.11 10.86 -15.15
N GLU A 483 19.95 10.39 -16.10
CA GLU A 483 19.69 10.49 -17.53
C GLU A 483 18.44 9.71 -17.97
N VAL A 484 18.26 8.47 -17.44
CA VAL A 484 17.05 7.67 -17.69
C VAL A 484 15.83 8.31 -17.05
N GLY A 485 15.98 8.87 -15.85
CA GLY A 485 14.92 9.63 -15.18
C GLY A 485 14.45 10.81 -16.04
N HIS A 486 15.38 11.61 -16.53
CA HIS A 486 15.09 12.75 -17.41
C HIS A 486 14.51 12.33 -18.78
N GLU A 487 14.94 11.19 -19.34
CA GLU A 487 14.39 10.70 -20.60
C GLU A 487 12.96 10.20 -20.44
N VAL A 488 12.69 9.49 -19.35
CA VAL A 488 11.32 9.05 -18.99
C VAL A 488 10.42 10.24 -18.74
N GLU A 489 10.91 11.29 -18.03
CA GLU A 489 10.14 12.53 -17.83
C GLU A 489 9.85 13.22 -19.17
N ARG A 490 10.83 13.34 -20.06
CA ARG A 490 10.63 13.90 -21.41
C ARG A 490 9.63 13.08 -22.23
N MET A 491 9.71 11.75 -22.18
CA MET A 491 8.74 10.89 -22.86
C MET A 491 7.33 11.03 -22.27
N MET A 492 7.21 11.17 -20.96
CA MET A 492 5.92 11.41 -20.31
C MET A 492 5.36 12.79 -20.65
N GLU A 493 6.19 13.83 -20.68
CA GLU A 493 5.78 15.17 -21.12
C GLU A 493 5.37 15.19 -22.58
N ALA A 494 6.12 14.52 -23.46
CA ALA A 494 5.79 14.37 -24.88
C ALA A 494 4.48 13.60 -25.07
N ALA A 495 4.27 12.51 -24.33
CA ALA A 495 3.03 11.76 -24.35
C ALA A 495 1.84 12.57 -23.84
N ASN A 496 2.00 13.31 -22.76
CA ASN A 496 0.97 14.20 -22.21
C ASN A 496 0.65 15.35 -23.17
N THR A 497 1.68 15.92 -23.81
CA THR A 497 1.53 16.97 -24.81
C THR A 497 0.79 16.43 -26.04
N PHE A 498 1.14 15.23 -26.50
CA PHE A 498 0.47 14.56 -27.61
C PHE A 498 -1.00 14.26 -27.29
N LEU A 499 -1.29 13.73 -26.10
CA LEU A 499 -2.66 13.47 -25.64
C LEU A 499 -3.48 14.76 -25.53
N SER A 500 -2.88 15.83 -25.01
CA SER A 500 -3.53 17.15 -24.91
C SER A 500 -3.82 17.74 -26.30
N GLN A 501 -2.90 17.56 -27.25
CA GLN A 501 -3.11 17.98 -28.66
C GLN A 501 -4.21 17.15 -29.33
N GLN A 502 -4.23 15.81 -29.12
CA GLN A 502 -5.29 14.94 -29.65
C GLN A 502 -6.65 15.27 -29.04
N GLN A 503 -6.72 15.55 -27.75
CA GLN A 503 -7.94 16.02 -27.10
C GLN A 503 -8.44 17.35 -27.68
N ALA A 504 -7.55 18.30 -27.90
CA ALA A 504 -7.88 19.59 -28.51
C ALA A 504 -8.36 19.43 -29.96
N ASP A 505 -7.70 18.55 -30.74
CA ASP A 505 -8.09 18.23 -32.13
C ASP A 505 -9.46 17.55 -32.19
N ILE A 506 -9.72 16.59 -31.30
CA ILE A 506 -11.04 15.93 -31.19
C ILE A 506 -12.11 16.95 -30.81
N LEU A 507 -11.86 17.79 -29.83
CA LEU A 507 -12.79 18.85 -29.43
C LEU A 507 -13.05 19.85 -30.56
N HIS A 508 -12.02 20.20 -31.34
CA HIS A 508 -12.15 21.09 -32.49
C HIS A 508 -12.96 20.44 -33.64
N ARG A 509 -12.84 19.12 -33.83
CA ARG A 509 -13.63 18.38 -34.84
C ARG A 509 -15.07 18.11 -34.41
N ILE A 510 -15.33 18.00 -33.11
CA ILE A 510 -16.67 17.75 -32.59
C ILE A 510 -17.45 19.07 -32.39
N ALA A 511 -16.79 20.18 -32.05
CA ALA A 511 -17.43 21.48 -31.84
C ALA A 511 -18.35 21.96 -32.99
N PRO A 512 -18.03 21.70 -34.31
CA PRO A 512 -18.93 22.04 -35.40
C PRO A 512 -20.18 21.14 -35.52
N LEU A 513 -20.20 19.95 -34.87
CA LEU A 513 -21.32 19.01 -34.95
C LEU A 513 -22.43 19.31 -33.94
N PHE A 514 -22.18 20.22 -33.02
CA PHE A 514 -23.13 20.70 -32.01
C PHE A 514 -23.54 22.18 -32.21
N ARG A 515 -23.23 22.76 -33.37
CA ARG A 515 -23.84 23.98 -33.94
C ARG A 515 -24.77 23.56 -35.08
#